data_ffab97ddded07a187148fb90ae8015da
#
_entry.id   ffab97ddded07a187148fb90ae8015da
#
_cell.length_a   1.000
_cell.length_b   1.000
_cell.length_c   1.000
_cell.angle_alpha   90.00
_cell.angle_beta   90.00
_cell.angle_gamma   90.00
#
_symmetry.space_group_name_H-M   'P 1'
#
loop_
_entity.id
_entity.type
_entity.pdbx_description
1 polymer ?
#
loop_
_entity_poly.entity_id
_entity_poly.type
_entity_poly.pdbx_seq_one_letter_code
_entity_poly.pdbx_strand_id
1 'polypeptide(L)'
;MLFRSLGAFFTLVSLPVMLAVAIGIKLTSPGPVLFKQNRYGLNGKQIPVWKFRTMRVMENSAVVTQATRNDPRITRFGAFLRKTSLDELPQFFNVLQGTMSIVGPRPHAVAHNEQYRLLVENYMIRHKVKPGITGLAQIHGFRGETDTIDKMEKRIQYDLEYIQSWSLLLDIKIVFLTFFRGFVGKNAF
;
A
#
# COMPACT_ATOMS: atom_id res chain seq x y z
N MET A 1 -15.58 -13.38 -3.55
CA MET A 1 -16.60 -12.73 -2.71
C MET A 1 -16.13 -12.50 -1.27
N LEU A 2 -15.45 -13.43 -0.63
CA LEU A 2 -15.00 -13.35 0.79
C LEU A 2 -14.25 -12.04 1.11
N PHE A 3 -13.37 -11.59 0.23
CA PHE A 3 -12.60 -10.37 0.44
C PHE A 3 -13.43 -9.07 0.43
N ARG A 4 -14.54 -9.01 -0.30
CA ARG A 4 -15.42 -7.83 -0.26
C ARG A 4 -16.20 -7.76 1.04
N SER A 5 -16.71 -8.88 1.54
CA SER A 5 -17.41 -8.93 2.83
C SER A 5 -16.47 -8.58 3.99
N LEU A 6 -15.26 -9.15 3.99
CA LEU A 6 -14.23 -8.81 4.96
C LEU A 6 -13.76 -7.35 4.80
N GLY A 7 -13.65 -6.86 3.57
CA GLY A 7 -13.38 -5.45 3.26
C GLY A 7 -14.47 -4.52 3.81
N ALA A 8 -15.75 -4.89 3.67
CA ALA A 8 -16.87 -4.14 4.24
C ALA A 8 -16.80 -4.08 5.77
N PHE A 9 -16.53 -5.23 6.40
CA PHE A 9 -16.35 -5.30 7.85
C PHE A 9 -15.21 -4.40 8.32
N PHE A 10 -14.01 -4.51 7.73
CA PHE A 10 -12.88 -3.65 8.11
C PHE A 10 -13.12 -2.18 7.80
N THR A 11 -13.82 -1.86 6.71
CA THR A 11 -14.22 -0.48 6.42
C THR A 11 -15.11 0.07 7.54
N LEU A 12 -16.15 -0.67 7.91
CA LEU A 12 -17.09 -0.25 8.95
C LEU A 12 -16.40 -0.05 10.31
N VAL A 13 -15.60 -1.02 10.72
CA VAL A 13 -14.85 -0.96 12.00
C VAL A 13 -13.83 0.18 12.01
N SER A 14 -13.22 0.51 10.87
CA SER A 14 -12.22 1.59 10.79
C SER A 14 -12.83 2.98 10.58
N LEU A 15 -14.13 3.12 10.26
CA LEU A 15 -14.77 4.42 10.02
C LEU A 15 -14.55 5.45 11.14
N PRO A 16 -14.73 5.13 12.43
CA PRO A 16 -14.49 6.10 13.51
C PRO A 16 -13.04 6.61 13.52
N VAL A 17 -12.07 5.70 13.30
CA VAL A 17 -10.64 6.05 13.21
C VAL A 17 -10.38 6.89 11.97
N MET A 18 -10.97 6.54 10.83
CA MET A 18 -10.84 7.32 9.59
C MET A 18 -11.38 8.74 9.77
N LEU A 19 -12.50 8.91 10.48
CA LEU A 19 -13.07 10.23 10.78
C LEU A 19 -12.12 11.06 11.66
N ALA A 20 -11.61 10.47 12.74
CA ALA A 20 -10.63 11.13 13.61
C ALA A 20 -9.37 11.56 12.86
N VAL A 21 -8.84 10.68 11.99
CA VAL A 21 -7.69 11.00 11.12
C VAL A 21 -8.02 12.14 10.15
N ALA A 22 -9.22 12.13 9.54
CA ALA A 22 -9.65 13.17 8.62
C ALA A 22 -9.70 14.56 9.29
N ILE A 23 -10.26 14.61 10.52
CA ILE A 23 -10.28 15.82 11.34
C ILE A 23 -8.85 16.27 11.67
N GLY A 24 -7.99 15.35 12.13
CA GLY A 24 -6.59 15.65 12.45
C GLY A 24 -5.81 16.22 11.26
N ILE A 25 -6.02 15.70 10.05
CA ILE A 25 -5.40 16.24 8.82
C ILE A 25 -5.88 17.67 8.55
N LYS A 26 -7.18 17.94 8.70
CA LYS A 26 -7.75 19.28 8.47
C LYS A 26 -7.24 20.32 9.48
N LEU A 27 -7.06 19.92 10.73
CA LEU A 27 -6.55 20.80 11.79
C LEU A 27 -5.05 21.06 11.67
N THR A 28 -4.28 20.14 11.07
CA THR A 28 -2.82 20.23 11.03
C THR A 28 -2.24 20.76 9.72
N SER A 29 -3.03 20.74 8.63
CA SER A 29 -2.53 21.23 7.33
C SER A 29 -3.67 21.58 6.36
N PRO A 30 -3.58 22.68 5.59
CA PRO A 30 -4.58 23.05 4.59
C PRO A 30 -4.60 22.06 3.42
N GLY A 31 -5.76 21.89 2.76
CA GLY A 31 -5.94 21.10 1.56
C GLY A 31 -6.82 19.85 1.73
N PRO A 32 -6.87 18.94 0.73
CA PRO A 32 -7.74 17.76 0.75
C PRO A 32 -7.29 16.74 1.80
N VAL A 33 -8.23 16.02 2.38
CA VAL A 33 -7.99 14.96 3.37
C VAL A 33 -7.42 13.71 2.68
N LEU A 34 -7.96 13.39 1.51
CA LEU A 34 -7.61 12.19 0.74
C LEU A 34 -6.67 12.54 -0.40
N PHE A 35 -5.75 11.63 -0.64
CA PHE A 35 -4.86 11.61 -1.79
C PHE A 35 -5.12 10.33 -2.60
N LYS A 36 -5.19 10.46 -3.92
CA LYS A 36 -5.35 9.36 -4.86
C LYS A 36 -4.12 9.30 -5.76
N GLN A 37 -3.44 8.17 -5.77
CA GLN A 37 -2.27 7.96 -6.63
C GLN A 37 -2.54 6.83 -7.61
N ASN A 38 -2.28 7.08 -8.90
CA ASN A 38 -2.41 6.05 -9.92
C ASN A 38 -1.32 4.99 -9.75
N ARG A 39 -1.77 3.73 -9.71
CA ARG A 39 -0.91 2.55 -9.60
C ARG A 39 -1.40 1.47 -10.55
N TYR A 40 -0.53 0.52 -10.89
CA TYR A 40 -0.97 -0.63 -11.66
C TYR A 40 -1.70 -1.65 -10.77
N GLY A 41 -2.87 -2.05 -11.22
CA GLY A 41 -3.70 -3.12 -10.67
C GLY A 41 -3.66 -4.38 -11.52
N LEU A 42 -4.75 -5.15 -11.45
CA LEU A 42 -4.91 -6.39 -12.21
C LEU A 42 -4.71 -6.16 -13.72
N ASN A 43 -3.95 -7.04 -14.35
CA ASN A 43 -3.60 -7.02 -15.78
C ASN A 43 -2.94 -5.70 -16.24
N GLY A 44 -2.24 -5.01 -15.33
CA GLY A 44 -1.59 -3.73 -15.64
C GLY A 44 -2.54 -2.55 -15.83
N LYS A 45 -3.85 -2.70 -15.52
CA LYS A 45 -4.81 -1.60 -15.58
C LYS A 45 -4.51 -0.60 -14.47
N GLN A 46 -4.43 0.68 -14.81
CA GLN A 46 -4.23 1.72 -13.80
C GLN A 46 -5.48 1.89 -12.93
N ILE A 47 -5.26 1.98 -11.63
CA ILE A 47 -6.27 2.20 -10.61
C ILE A 47 -5.86 3.35 -9.68
N PRO A 48 -6.80 4.22 -9.26
CA PRO A 48 -6.53 5.22 -8.23
C PRO A 48 -6.52 4.55 -6.86
N VAL A 49 -5.36 4.48 -6.23
CA VAL A 49 -5.20 3.98 -4.85
C VAL A 49 -5.42 5.13 -3.88
N TRP A 50 -6.33 4.94 -2.94
CA TRP A 50 -6.74 5.96 -1.98
C TRP A 50 -5.88 5.91 -0.72
N LYS A 51 -5.45 7.09 -0.25
CA LYS A 51 -4.72 7.25 1.02
C LYS A 51 -5.15 8.52 1.72
N PHE A 52 -4.91 8.60 3.02
CA PHE A 52 -4.90 9.88 3.69
C PHE A 52 -3.65 10.68 3.29
N ARG A 53 -3.84 12.00 3.19
CA ARG A 53 -2.73 12.91 2.91
C ARG A 53 -1.77 12.97 4.10
N THR A 54 -0.49 12.70 3.83
CA THR A 54 0.59 12.75 4.82
C THR A 54 1.65 13.80 4.47
N MET A 55 1.57 14.38 3.27
CA MET A 55 2.55 15.33 2.74
C MET A 55 1.87 16.65 2.36
N ARG A 56 2.65 17.74 2.38
CA ARG A 56 2.19 19.07 1.91
C ARG A 56 2.04 19.09 0.40
N VAL A 57 3.01 18.52 -0.32
CA VAL A 57 3.00 18.36 -1.77
C VAL A 57 2.64 16.92 -2.11
N MET A 58 1.74 16.72 -3.08
CA MET A 58 1.26 15.41 -3.51
C MET A 58 1.50 15.28 -5.01
N GLU A 59 2.35 14.30 -5.38
CA GLU A 59 2.72 14.04 -6.76
C GLU A 59 1.88 12.88 -7.33
N ASN A 60 1.25 13.12 -8.46
CA ASN A 60 0.55 12.10 -9.26
C ASN A 60 0.92 12.29 -10.75
N SER A 61 2.13 12.73 -11.02
CA SER A 61 2.66 13.01 -12.36
C SER A 61 3.48 11.82 -12.88
N ALA A 62 4.01 11.96 -14.08
CA ALA A 62 4.93 11.00 -14.69
C ALA A 62 6.23 10.81 -13.89
N VAL A 63 6.64 11.85 -13.14
CA VAL A 63 7.79 11.81 -12.24
C VAL A 63 7.27 11.83 -10.80
N VAL A 64 7.48 10.74 -10.08
CA VAL A 64 7.11 10.60 -8.66
C VAL A 64 8.38 10.34 -7.87
N THR A 65 8.75 11.30 -7.03
CA THR A 65 9.88 11.13 -6.12
C THR A 65 9.47 10.26 -4.93
N GLN A 66 10.12 9.11 -4.77
CA GLN A 66 9.86 8.22 -3.63
C GLN A 66 10.14 8.98 -2.32
N ALA A 67 9.22 8.87 -1.36
CA ALA A 67 9.42 9.44 -0.04
C ALA A 67 10.56 8.72 0.69
N THR A 68 11.50 9.48 1.21
CA THR A 68 12.63 8.98 1.99
C THR A 68 12.39 9.13 3.49
N ARG A 69 13.28 8.54 4.28
CA ARG A 69 13.26 8.74 5.74
C ARG A 69 13.56 10.22 6.05
N ASN A 70 12.72 10.86 6.89
CA ASN A 70 12.81 12.29 7.22
C ASN A 70 12.55 13.25 6.04
N ASP A 71 11.77 12.83 5.05
CA ASP A 71 11.38 13.67 3.91
C ASP A 71 10.70 14.97 4.40
N PRO A 72 11.22 16.18 4.04
CA PRO A 72 10.71 17.46 4.53
C PRO A 72 9.28 17.77 4.05
N ARG A 73 8.80 17.06 3.04
CA ARG A 73 7.41 17.18 2.55
C ARG A 73 6.40 16.58 3.52
N ILE A 74 6.82 15.65 4.40
CA ILE A 74 5.95 14.95 5.34
C ILE A 74 5.58 15.86 6.50
N THR A 75 4.28 16.00 6.80
CA THR A 75 3.82 16.74 7.98
C THR A 75 4.08 15.93 9.26
N ARG A 76 4.17 16.59 10.44
CA ARG A 76 4.35 15.88 11.72
C ARG A 76 3.24 14.85 11.96
N PHE A 77 1.98 15.23 11.71
CA PHE A 77 0.87 14.30 11.80
C PHE A 77 0.93 13.21 10.72
N GLY A 78 1.35 13.57 9.51
CA GLY A 78 1.59 12.62 8.42
C GLY A 78 2.65 11.56 8.76
N ALA A 79 3.71 11.93 9.46
CA ALA A 79 4.73 10.99 9.94
C ALA A 79 4.13 9.97 10.94
N PHE A 80 3.29 10.43 11.87
CA PHE A 80 2.53 9.55 12.76
C PHE A 80 1.63 8.59 11.98
N LEU A 81 0.86 9.09 11.00
CA LEU A 81 -0.02 8.25 10.18
C LEU A 81 0.75 7.17 9.41
N ARG A 82 1.91 7.51 8.84
CA ARG A 82 2.77 6.56 8.14
C ARG A 82 3.35 5.51 9.07
N LYS A 83 3.86 5.92 10.22
CA LYS A 83 4.40 5.01 11.24
C LYS A 83 3.37 4.00 11.73
N THR A 84 2.11 4.42 11.86
CA THR A 84 0.99 3.58 12.29
C THR A 84 0.22 2.92 11.14
N SER A 85 0.58 3.23 9.88
CA SER A 85 -0.12 2.77 8.67
C SER A 85 -1.59 3.22 8.58
N LEU A 86 -2.00 4.17 9.38
CA LEU A 86 -3.36 4.72 9.36
C LEU A 86 -3.64 5.49 8.06
N ASP A 87 -2.59 5.98 7.39
CA ASP A 87 -2.70 6.61 6.07
C ASP A 87 -3.25 5.67 4.99
N GLU A 88 -3.14 4.37 5.17
CA GLU A 88 -3.57 3.36 4.20
C GLU A 88 -5.02 2.86 4.40
N LEU A 89 -5.71 3.24 5.50
CA LEU A 89 -7.09 2.82 5.76
C LEU A 89 -8.07 3.12 4.61
N PRO A 90 -7.98 4.24 3.86
CA PRO A 90 -8.86 4.47 2.72
C PRO A 90 -8.74 3.45 1.59
N GLN A 91 -7.70 2.61 1.56
CA GLN A 91 -7.58 1.52 0.59
C GLN A 91 -8.68 0.46 0.75
N PHE A 92 -9.33 0.37 1.91
CA PHE A 92 -10.51 -0.50 2.06
C PHE A 92 -11.65 -0.10 1.11
N PHE A 93 -11.78 1.17 0.73
CA PHE A 93 -12.71 1.57 -0.34
C PHE A 93 -12.30 0.97 -1.70
N ASN A 94 -11.00 0.85 -2.00
CA ASN A 94 -10.54 0.17 -3.20
C ASN A 94 -10.88 -1.34 -3.18
N VAL A 95 -10.85 -1.98 -2.00
CA VAL A 95 -11.27 -3.38 -1.84
C VAL A 95 -12.77 -3.52 -2.11
N LEU A 96 -13.60 -2.64 -1.56
CA LEU A 96 -15.05 -2.61 -1.79
C LEU A 96 -15.38 -2.42 -3.27
N GLN A 97 -14.68 -1.52 -3.95
CA GLN A 97 -14.80 -1.28 -5.38
C GLN A 97 -14.30 -2.47 -6.22
N GLY A 98 -13.58 -3.41 -5.61
CA GLY A 98 -13.02 -4.60 -6.27
C GLY A 98 -11.77 -4.32 -7.11
N THR A 99 -11.18 -3.12 -7.00
CA THR A 99 -9.93 -2.75 -7.68
C THR A 99 -8.69 -3.27 -6.95
N MET A 100 -8.81 -3.54 -5.64
CA MET A 100 -7.78 -4.14 -4.79
C MET A 100 -8.32 -5.36 -4.02
N SER A 101 -7.42 -6.12 -3.42
CA SER A 101 -7.66 -7.16 -2.42
C SER A 101 -7.11 -6.72 -1.07
N ILE A 102 -7.49 -7.42 0.01
CA ILE A 102 -6.84 -7.25 1.32
C ILE A 102 -5.42 -7.77 1.24
N VAL A 103 -5.23 -8.97 0.71
CA VAL A 103 -3.92 -9.62 0.52
C VAL A 103 -3.57 -9.69 -0.95
N GLY A 104 -2.30 -9.43 -1.26
CA GLY A 104 -1.74 -9.48 -2.61
C GLY A 104 -0.45 -8.67 -2.75
N PRO A 105 0.17 -8.68 -3.93
CA PRO A 105 1.34 -7.85 -4.24
C PRO A 105 1.07 -6.37 -3.98
N ARG A 106 2.00 -5.68 -3.30
CA ARG A 106 1.84 -4.24 -3.03
C ARG A 106 1.92 -3.41 -4.30
N PRO A 107 0.92 -2.58 -4.64
CA PRO A 107 0.94 -1.80 -5.87
C PRO A 107 1.97 -0.66 -5.78
N HIS A 108 2.81 -0.52 -6.81
CA HIS A 108 3.77 0.58 -6.94
C HIS A 108 3.20 1.73 -7.77
N ALA A 109 3.71 2.95 -7.59
CA ALA A 109 3.38 4.08 -8.46
C ALA A 109 3.75 3.76 -9.91
N VAL A 110 2.98 4.29 -10.88
CA VAL A 110 3.18 4.01 -12.30
C VAL A 110 4.61 4.30 -12.73
N ALA A 111 5.18 5.44 -12.34
CA ALA A 111 6.56 5.79 -12.67
C ALA A 111 7.59 4.74 -12.20
N HIS A 112 7.42 4.21 -10.99
CA HIS A 112 8.30 3.15 -10.45
C HIS A 112 8.11 1.82 -11.20
N ASN A 113 6.87 1.47 -11.60
CA ASN A 113 6.65 0.28 -12.41
C ASN A 113 7.35 0.35 -13.75
N GLU A 114 7.28 1.52 -14.43
CA GLU A 114 7.95 1.72 -15.72
C GLU A 114 9.47 1.60 -15.60
N GLN A 115 10.05 2.05 -14.50
CA GLN A 115 11.47 1.91 -14.21
C GLN A 115 11.86 0.45 -13.93
N TYR A 116 11.19 -0.21 -12.98
CA TYR A 116 11.61 -1.53 -12.50
C TYR A 116 11.26 -2.68 -13.46
N ARG A 117 10.23 -2.53 -14.31
CA ARG A 117 9.92 -3.56 -15.31
C ARG A 117 11.04 -3.82 -16.32
N LEU A 118 11.96 -2.85 -16.48
CA LEU A 118 13.12 -2.96 -17.37
C LEU A 118 14.35 -3.54 -16.66
N LEU A 119 14.37 -3.52 -15.31
CA LEU A 119 15.52 -3.88 -14.50
C LEU A 119 15.36 -5.23 -13.79
N VAL A 120 14.12 -5.63 -13.52
CA VAL A 120 13.83 -6.85 -12.75
C VAL A 120 13.06 -7.83 -13.62
N GLU A 121 13.62 -9.01 -13.76
CA GLU A 121 13.00 -10.09 -14.52
C GLU A 121 11.65 -10.50 -13.90
N ASN A 122 10.70 -10.87 -14.75
CA ASN A 122 9.36 -11.30 -14.34
C ASN A 122 8.55 -10.27 -13.53
N TYR A 123 9.01 -9.02 -13.43
CA TYR A 123 8.37 -7.96 -12.65
C TYR A 123 6.87 -7.82 -12.94
N MET A 124 6.45 -7.94 -14.21
CA MET A 124 5.06 -7.73 -14.63
C MET A 124 4.12 -8.88 -14.25
N ILE A 125 4.64 -10.07 -13.91
CA ILE A 125 3.80 -11.23 -13.51
C ILE A 125 3.00 -10.91 -12.25
N ARG A 126 3.51 -10.08 -11.35
CA ARG A 126 2.81 -9.64 -10.15
C ARG A 126 1.44 -8.98 -10.39
N HIS A 127 1.20 -8.48 -11.61
CA HIS A 127 -0.07 -7.87 -12.00
C HIS A 127 -1.12 -8.90 -12.51
N LYS A 128 -0.80 -10.20 -12.50
CA LYS A 128 -1.78 -11.26 -12.81
C LYS A 128 -2.82 -11.47 -11.72
N VAL A 129 -2.60 -10.89 -10.54
CA VAL A 129 -3.56 -10.86 -9.42
C VAL A 129 -3.86 -9.42 -9.00
N LYS A 130 -4.95 -9.23 -8.25
CA LYS A 130 -5.26 -7.91 -7.69
C LYS A 130 -4.19 -7.50 -6.67
N PRO A 131 -3.76 -6.23 -6.67
CA PRO A 131 -2.86 -5.74 -5.65
C PRO A 131 -3.51 -5.77 -4.27
N GLY A 132 -2.70 -5.99 -3.24
CA GLY A 132 -3.13 -6.06 -1.85
C GLY A 132 -2.81 -4.81 -1.03
N ILE A 133 -3.56 -4.60 0.06
CA ILE A 133 -3.21 -3.67 1.14
C ILE A 133 -1.98 -4.23 1.88
N THR A 134 -2.01 -5.53 2.19
CA THR A 134 -0.87 -6.28 2.70
C THR A 134 -0.49 -7.44 1.79
N GLY A 135 0.65 -8.09 2.04
CA GLY A 135 1.12 -9.20 1.22
C GLY A 135 2.32 -9.92 1.81
N LEU A 136 2.70 -11.03 1.16
CA LEU A 136 3.79 -11.90 1.63
C LEU A 136 5.10 -11.13 1.77
N ALA A 137 5.48 -10.32 0.79
CA ALA A 137 6.68 -9.48 0.85
C ALA A 137 6.68 -8.53 2.06
N GLN A 138 5.52 -7.94 2.38
CA GLN A 138 5.40 -6.97 3.46
C GLN A 138 5.61 -7.61 4.84
N ILE A 139 5.07 -8.80 5.09
CA ILE A 139 5.27 -9.52 6.35
C ILE A 139 6.69 -10.07 6.53
N HIS A 140 7.47 -10.16 5.42
CA HIS A 140 8.89 -10.51 5.44
C HIS A 140 9.81 -9.29 5.49
N GLY A 141 9.26 -8.07 5.74
CA GLY A 141 10.05 -6.85 5.94
C GLY A 141 10.34 -6.04 4.68
N PHE A 142 9.88 -6.47 3.49
CA PHE A 142 10.05 -5.76 2.22
C PHE A 142 8.90 -4.77 1.95
N ARG A 143 8.52 -3.99 2.98
CA ARG A 143 7.45 -2.99 2.89
C ARG A 143 7.96 -1.59 2.53
N GLY A 144 9.11 -1.21 3.08
CA GLY A 144 9.68 0.15 3.02
C GLY A 144 10.28 0.55 1.68
N GLU A 145 11.26 1.45 1.74
CA GLU A 145 12.00 1.90 0.57
C GLU A 145 12.65 0.73 -0.19
N THR A 146 12.60 0.81 -1.50
CA THR A 146 13.33 -0.06 -2.42
C THR A 146 14.43 0.76 -3.09
N ASP A 147 15.40 1.16 -2.25
CA ASP A 147 16.55 1.97 -2.61
C ASP A 147 17.60 1.20 -3.43
N THR A 148 17.52 -0.13 -3.43
CA THR A 148 18.42 -1.01 -4.20
C THR A 148 17.61 -1.98 -5.08
N ILE A 149 18.22 -2.41 -6.18
CA ILE A 149 17.63 -3.41 -7.10
C ILE A 149 17.41 -4.72 -6.35
N ASP A 150 18.37 -5.18 -5.53
CA ASP A 150 18.28 -6.42 -4.75
C ASP A 150 17.05 -6.45 -3.83
N LYS A 151 16.73 -5.32 -3.17
CA LYS A 151 15.53 -5.23 -2.33
C LYS A 151 14.25 -5.34 -3.17
N MET A 152 14.26 -4.76 -4.37
CA MET A 152 13.14 -4.87 -5.29
C MET A 152 12.99 -6.31 -5.80
N GLU A 153 14.09 -6.97 -6.19
CA GLU A 153 14.08 -8.36 -6.64
C GLU A 153 13.52 -9.30 -5.57
N LYS A 154 14.00 -9.18 -4.32
CA LYS A 154 13.47 -9.96 -3.20
C LYS A 154 11.97 -9.71 -2.98
N ARG A 155 11.52 -8.46 -3.10
CA ARG A 155 10.09 -8.13 -3.03
C ARG A 155 9.31 -8.86 -4.12
N ILE A 156 9.82 -8.82 -5.37
CA ILE A 156 9.18 -9.50 -6.51
C ILE A 156 9.18 -11.01 -6.31
N GLN A 157 10.26 -11.61 -5.81
CA GLN A 157 10.30 -13.04 -5.49
C GLN A 157 9.18 -13.45 -4.52
N TYR A 158 8.97 -12.71 -3.41
CA TYR A 158 7.86 -12.97 -2.49
C TYR A 158 6.49 -12.73 -3.13
N ASP A 159 6.36 -11.72 -4.01
CA ASP A 159 5.11 -11.49 -4.72
C ASP A 159 4.78 -12.66 -5.67
N LEU A 160 5.78 -13.23 -6.35
CA LEU A 160 5.63 -14.39 -7.23
C LEU A 160 5.36 -15.67 -6.42
N GLU A 161 6.07 -15.88 -5.31
CA GLU A 161 5.83 -16.98 -4.37
C GLU A 161 4.38 -16.97 -3.88
N TYR A 162 3.86 -15.79 -3.49
CA TYR A 162 2.46 -15.64 -3.10
C TYR A 162 1.50 -16.06 -4.22
N ILE A 163 1.76 -15.65 -5.46
CA ILE A 163 0.91 -15.98 -6.61
C ILE A 163 0.90 -17.49 -6.87
N GLN A 164 2.06 -18.14 -6.77
CA GLN A 164 2.23 -19.57 -7.03
C GLN A 164 1.65 -20.45 -5.91
N SER A 165 1.81 -20.03 -4.65
CA SER A 165 1.40 -20.78 -3.47
C SER A 165 0.07 -20.33 -2.86
N TRP A 166 -0.69 -19.51 -3.57
CA TRP A 166 -1.91 -18.91 -3.05
C TRP A 166 -2.88 -19.93 -2.46
N SER A 167 -3.33 -19.65 -1.27
CA SER A 167 -4.41 -20.36 -0.61
C SER A 167 -5.14 -19.42 0.36
N LEU A 168 -6.38 -19.74 0.69
CA LEU A 168 -7.14 -18.97 1.69
C LEU A 168 -6.43 -18.98 3.06
N LEU A 169 -5.82 -20.10 3.43
CA LEU A 169 -5.07 -20.22 4.68
C LEU A 169 -3.85 -19.30 4.70
N LEU A 170 -3.15 -19.18 3.56
CA LEU A 170 -2.04 -18.25 3.41
C LEU A 170 -2.51 -16.80 3.58
N ASP A 171 -3.64 -16.41 2.99
CA ASP A 171 -4.22 -15.09 3.16
C ASP A 171 -4.55 -14.79 4.62
N ILE A 172 -5.20 -15.72 5.33
CA ILE A 172 -5.51 -15.57 6.75
C ILE A 172 -4.21 -15.41 7.57
N LYS A 173 -3.20 -16.23 7.29
CA LYS A 173 -1.88 -16.13 7.93
C LYS A 173 -1.23 -14.77 7.69
N ILE A 174 -1.27 -14.25 6.46
CA ILE A 174 -0.71 -12.93 6.11
C ILE A 174 -1.45 -11.83 6.86
N VAL A 175 -2.79 -11.84 6.88
CA VAL A 175 -3.60 -10.87 7.63
C VAL A 175 -3.22 -10.88 9.10
N PHE A 176 -3.19 -12.07 9.72
CA PHE A 176 -2.82 -12.23 11.12
C PHE A 176 -1.41 -11.67 11.41
N LEU A 177 -0.40 -12.07 10.63
CA LEU A 177 0.97 -11.60 10.80
C LEU A 177 1.12 -10.10 10.55
N THR A 178 0.27 -9.50 9.71
CA THR A 178 0.28 -8.05 9.48
C THR A 178 -0.05 -7.27 10.74
N PHE A 179 -1.00 -7.74 11.57
CA PHE A 179 -1.31 -7.09 12.85
C PHE A 179 -0.09 -7.05 13.79
N PHE A 180 0.69 -8.13 13.85
CA PHE A 180 1.85 -8.21 14.76
C PHE A 180 3.11 -7.56 14.18
N ARG A 181 3.37 -7.72 12.89
CA ARG A 181 4.59 -7.21 12.23
C ARG A 181 4.42 -5.83 11.59
N GLY A 182 3.20 -5.47 11.22
CA GLY A 182 2.88 -4.19 10.58
C GLY A 182 2.99 -3.00 11.54
N PHE A 183 2.75 -3.20 12.84
CA PHE A 183 2.83 -2.17 13.86
C PHE A 183 4.18 -2.11 14.59
N VAL A 184 5.00 -3.17 14.53
CA VAL A 184 6.25 -3.31 15.30
C VAL A 184 7.50 -3.30 14.41
N GLY A 185 7.34 -3.29 13.09
CA GLY A 185 8.45 -3.38 12.14
C GLY A 185 9.31 -2.11 12.09
N LYS A 186 10.64 -2.24 12.18
CA LYS A 186 11.62 -1.14 12.01
C LYS A 186 11.53 -0.42 10.65
N ASN A 187 10.75 -0.90 9.70
CA ASN A 187 10.62 -0.43 8.32
C ASN A 187 9.26 0.23 8.03
N ALA A 188 8.46 0.62 9.05
CA ALA A 188 7.29 1.46 8.88
C ALA A 188 7.76 2.94 8.95
N PHE A 189 7.66 3.64 7.81
CA PHE A 189 7.87 5.09 7.76
C PHE A 189 6.53 5.76 7.56
#